data_97a6aca4dca3dc8ec3f955f3809c1c42
#
_entry.id   97a6aca4dca3dc8ec3f955f3809c1c42
#
_cell.length_a   1.000
_cell.length_b   1.000
_cell.length_c   1.000
_cell.angle_alpha   90.00
_cell.angle_beta   90.00
_cell.angle_gamma   90.00
#
_symmetry.space_group_name_H-M   'P 1'
#
loop_
_entity.id
_entity.type
_entity.pdbx_description
1 polymer ?
#
loop_
_entity_poly.entity_id
_entity_poly.type
_entity_poly.pdbx_seq_one_letter_code
_entity_poly.pdbx_strand_id
1 'polypeptide(L)'
;MEVIIGTSREIIEQAQAIRFQVFSVEQSIPNELDFDGLDNTSVHALVIDANQAIATARLLIKSDGSSVMARVAVLKAYRGQGIASEIVKALVNYAEQQGVESIEIHAHSYLRNYYERFGFNFVQE
;
A
#
# COMPACT_ATOMS: atom_id res chain seq x y z
N MET A 1 -7.81 -8.25 -13.85
CA MET A 1 -7.01 -7.92 -12.65
C MET A 1 -7.77 -8.27 -11.40
N GLU A 2 -7.06 -8.70 -10.39
CA GLU A 2 -7.65 -9.12 -9.13
C GLU A 2 -6.94 -8.44 -7.97
N VAL A 3 -7.69 -7.98 -6.96
CA VAL A 3 -7.11 -7.44 -5.73
C VAL A 3 -7.27 -8.49 -4.64
N ILE A 4 -6.17 -8.83 -3.98
CA ILE A 4 -6.20 -9.72 -2.82
C ILE A 4 -5.64 -8.99 -1.62
N ILE A 5 -6.21 -9.27 -0.44
CA ILE A 5 -5.81 -8.64 0.82
C ILE A 5 -5.58 -9.73 1.85
N GLY A 6 -4.46 -9.64 2.56
CA GLY A 6 -4.18 -10.62 3.59
C GLY A 6 -2.91 -10.36 4.35
N THR A 7 -2.58 -11.33 5.20
CA THR A 7 -1.45 -11.24 6.12
C THR A 7 -0.52 -12.44 6.00
N SER A 8 -0.71 -13.29 5.00
CA SER A 8 0.11 -14.49 4.83
C SER A 8 1.54 -14.12 4.44
N ARG A 9 2.47 -15.01 4.75
CA ARG A 9 3.87 -14.83 4.39
C ARG A 9 4.05 -14.68 2.88
N GLU A 10 3.31 -15.44 2.10
CA GLU A 10 3.37 -15.37 0.64
C GLU A 10 2.97 -13.98 0.13
N ILE A 11 1.89 -13.42 0.67
CA ILE A 11 1.45 -12.06 0.30
C ILE A 11 2.51 -11.03 0.69
N ILE A 12 3.05 -11.14 1.91
CA ILE A 12 4.09 -10.23 2.40
C ILE A 12 5.32 -10.28 1.50
N GLU A 13 5.77 -11.46 1.12
CA GLU A 13 6.95 -11.61 0.26
C GLU A 13 6.73 -10.99 -1.11
N GLN A 14 5.55 -11.15 -1.71
CA GLN A 14 5.23 -10.53 -2.98
C GLN A 14 5.15 -9.01 -2.86
N ALA A 15 4.57 -8.50 -1.77
CA ALA A 15 4.53 -7.06 -1.51
C ALA A 15 5.95 -6.50 -1.39
N GLN A 16 6.81 -7.17 -0.65
CA GLN A 16 8.20 -6.75 -0.47
C GLN A 16 8.97 -6.74 -1.79
N ALA A 17 8.72 -7.71 -2.67
CA ALA A 17 9.36 -7.76 -3.98
C ALA A 17 8.96 -6.58 -4.87
N ILE A 18 7.69 -6.19 -4.86
CA ILE A 18 7.22 -5.00 -5.59
C ILE A 18 7.87 -3.74 -5.01
N ARG A 19 7.90 -3.61 -3.69
CA ARG A 19 8.47 -2.44 -3.02
C ARG A 19 9.97 -2.32 -3.31
N PHE A 20 10.68 -3.43 -3.34
CA PHE A 20 12.09 -3.43 -3.71
C PHE A 20 12.28 -2.87 -5.12
N GLN A 21 11.49 -3.33 -6.08
CA GLN A 21 11.57 -2.86 -7.46
C GLN A 21 11.27 -1.36 -7.59
N VAL A 22 10.23 -0.90 -6.91
CA VAL A 22 9.79 0.50 -7.02
C VAL A 22 10.66 1.42 -6.18
N PHE A 23 10.87 1.10 -4.92
CA PHE A 23 11.55 2.02 -4.01
C PHE A 23 13.06 1.92 -4.06
N SER A 24 13.62 0.72 -4.09
CA SER A 24 15.07 0.56 -4.07
C SER A 24 15.70 0.62 -5.46
N VAL A 25 15.16 -0.10 -6.42
CA VAL A 25 15.75 -0.15 -7.77
C VAL A 25 15.41 1.12 -8.56
N GLU A 26 14.13 1.50 -8.60
CA GLU A 26 13.69 2.65 -9.41
C GLU A 26 13.97 3.99 -8.75
N GLN A 27 13.70 4.12 -7.44
CA GLN A 27 13.79 5.40 -6.72
C GLN A 27 15.03 5.52 -5.86
N SER A 28 15.89 4.50 -5.83
CA SER A 28 17.15 4.48 -5.07
C SER A 28 16.97 4.69 -3.57
N ILE A 29 15.83 4.29 -3.02
CA ILE A 29 15.60 4.35 -1.57
C ILE A 29 16.29 3.14 -0.92
N PRO A 30 17.12 3.35 0.11
CA PRO A 30 17.76 2.22 0.80
C PRO A 30 16.73 1.25 1.39
N ASN A 31 17.00 -0.05 1.29
CA ASN A 31 16.10 -1.10 1.80
C ASN A 31 15.77 -0.91 3.27
N GLU A 32 16.72 -0.50 4.09
CA GLU A 32 16.51 -0.31 5.52
C GLU A 32 15.49 0.79 5.83
N LEU A 33 15.24 1.70 4.90
CA LEU A 33 14.18 2.71 5.06
C LEU A 33 12.82 2.17 4.70
N ASP A 34 12.74 1.14 3.83
CA ASP A 34 11.49 0.50 3.48
C ASP A 34 11.10 -0.57 4.51
N PHE A 35 12.06 -1.37 4.96
CA PHE A 35 11.81 -2.44 5.92
C PHE A 35 11.88 -1.88 7.34
N ASP A 36 10.73 -1.45 7.86
CA ASP A 36 10.60 -0.85 9.18
C ASP A 36 10.20 -1.84 10.28
N GLY A 37 10.13 -3.14 9.94
CA GLY A 37 9.76 -4.18 10.90
C GLY A 37 8.26 -4.35 11.11
N LEU A 38 7.43 -3.60 10.38
CA LEU A 38 5.98 -3.61 10.59
C LEU A 38 5.21 -4.51 9.61
N ASP A 39 5.91 -5.16 8.67
CA ASP A 39 5.22 -5.96 7.65
C ASP A 39 4.46 -7.14 8.25
N ASN A 40 5.02 -7.80 9.25
CA ASN A 40 4.37 -8.97 9.87
C ASN A 40 3.15 -8.63 10.68
N THR A 41 2.97 -7.37 11.06
CA THR A 41 1.82 -6.89 11.84
C THR A 41 0.86 -6.05 11.02
N SER A 42 1.09 -5.96 9.72
CA SER A 42 0.28 -5.17 8.81
C SER A 42 -0.53 -6.05 7.86
N VAL A 43 -1.60 -5.48 7.32
CA VAL A 43 -2.37 -6.07 6.24
C VAL A 43 -1.81 -5.56 4.91
N HIS A 44 -1.68 -6.45 3.94
CA HIS A 44 -1.12 -6.09 2.63
C HIS A 44 -2.14 -6.36 1.53
N ALA A 45 -2.24 -5.44 0.59
CA ALA A 45 -3.02 -5.62 -0.62
C ALA A 45 -2.08 -5.85 -1.80
N LEU A 46 -2.49 -6.72 -2.70
CA LEU A 46 -1.78 -6.95 -3.97
C LEU A 46 -2.79 -6.83 -5.10
N VAL A 47 -2.35 -6.28 -6.22
CA VAL A 47 -3.07 -6.40 -7.49
C VAL A 47 -2.36 -7.45 -8.32
N ILE A 48 -3.10 -8.44 -8.78
CA ILE A 48 -2.58 -9.55 -9.58
C ILE A 48 -3.08 -9.39 -11.01
N ASP A 49 -2.17 -9.44 -11.95
CA ASP A 49 -2.48 -9.43 -13.39
C ASP A 49 -1.70 -10.55 -14.06
N ALA A 50 -2.39 -11.43 -14.81
CA ALA A 50 -1.77 -12.57 -15.48
C ALA A 50 -0.87 -13.40 -14.55
N ASN A 51 -1.36 -13.67 -13.34
CA ASN A 51 -0.66 -14.43 -12.28
C ASN A 51 0.58 -13.74 -11.73
N GLN A 52 0.74 -12.45 -11.96
CA GLN A 52 1.86 -11.66 -11.45
C GLN A 52 1.36 -10.55 -10.54
N ALA A 53 1.99 -10.37 -9.38
CA ALA A 53 1.71 -9.24 -8.51
C ALA A 53 2.36 -7.99 -9.11
N ILE A 54 1.57 -6.94 -9.34
CA ILE A 54 2.02 -5.73 -10.04
C ILE A 54 1.89 -4.46 -9.22
N ALA A 55 1.18 -4.51 -8.11
CA ALA A 55 1.01 -3.36 -7.23
C ALA A 55 0.76 -3.84 -5.81
N THR A 56 1.07 -2.99 -4.85
CA THR A 56 0.87 -3.29 -3.43
C THR A 56 0.58 -2.03 -2.63
N ALA A 57 -0.02 -2.21 -1.47
CA ALA A 57 -0.15 -1.19 -0.44
C ALA A 57 -0.25 -1.89 0.92
N ARG A 58 0.13 -1.17 1.98
CA ARG A 58 0.14 -1.71 3.34
C ARG A 58 -0.81 -0.92 4.23
N LEU A 59 -1.57 -1.61 5.07
CA LEU A 59 -2.44 -1.00 6.08
C LEU A 59 -2.06 -1.54 7.45
N LEU A 60 -1.61 -0.66 8.33
CA LEU A 60 -1.33 -1.00 9.73
C LEU A 60 -2.51 -0.52 10.58
N ILE A 61 -3.24 -1.47 11.16
CA ILE A 61 -4.38 -1.18 12.03
C ILE A 61 -3.89 -1.18 13.48
N LYS A 62 -4.17 -0.10 14.20
CA LYS A 62 -3.74 0.05 15.59
C LYS A 62 -4.88 -0.27 16.54
N SER A 63 -4.52 -0.59 17.79
CA SER A 63 -5.51 -1.00 18.80
C SER A 63 -6.49 0.11 19.19
N ASP A 64 -6.15 1.37 18.93
CA ASP A 64 -7.01 2.51 19.27
C ASP A 64 -8.05 2.85 18.17
N GLY A 65 -8.13 2.03 17.13
CA GLY A 65 -9.07 2.26 16.02
C GLY A 65 -8.48 3.07 14.87
N SER A 66 -7.31 3.64 15.03
CA SER A 66 -6.64 4.35 13.95
C SER A 66 -5.88 3.38 13.05
N SER A 67 -5.53 3.83 11.86
CA SER A 67 -4.73 3.03 10.93
C SER A 67 -3.86 3.92 10.06
N VAL A 68 -2.81 3.32 9.50
CA VAL A 68 -1.90 4.00 8.59
C VAL A 68 -1.79 3.19 7.31
N MET A 69 -2.12 3.82 6.18
CA MET A 69 -1.88 3.26 4.86
C MET A 69 -0.58 3.83 4.32
N ALA A 70 0.32 2.96 3.89
CA ALA A 70 1.64 3.35 3.41
C ALA A 70 2.14 2.35 2.39
N ARG A 71 3.32 2.62 1.83
CA ARG A 71 4.00 1.70 0.91
C ARG A 71 3.16 1.38 -0.31
N VAL A 72 2.43 2.38 -0.83
CA VAL A 72 1.68 2.22 -2.09
C VAL A 72 2.69 2.22 -3.24
N ALA A 73 2.71 1.14 -4.01
CA ALA A 73 3.67 0.98 -5.09
C ALA A 73 3.02 0.26 -6.27
N VAL A 74 3.24 0.79 -7.48
CA VAL A 74 2.78 0.19 -8.73
C VAL A 74 3.99 0.03 -9.63
N LEU A 75 4.18 -1.15 -10.21
CA LEU A 75 5.27 -1.38 -11.16
C LEU A 75 5.15 -0.42 -12.34
N LYS A 76 6.29 0.07 -12.81
CA LYS A 76 6.35 1.12 -13.81
C LYS A 76 5.49 0.85 -15.05
N ALA A 77 5.54 -0.38 -15.55
CA ALA A 77 4.80 -0.77 -16.76
C ALA A 77 3.29 -0.69 -16.63
N TYR A 78 2.78 -0.62 -15.40
CA TYR A 78 1.33 -0.65 -15.11
C TYR A 78 0.79 0.70 -14.63
N ARG A 79 1.61 1.75 -14.62
CA ARG A 79 1.18 3.08 -14.17
C ARG A 79 0.30 3.75 -15.21
N GLY A 80 -0.53 4.69 -14.73
CA GLY A 80 -1.44 5.44 -15.59
C GLY A 80 -2.72 4.70 -15.95
N GLN A 81 -3.02 3.59 -15.26
CA GLN A 81 -4.19 2.75 -15.53
C GLN A 81 -5.20 2.73 -14.37
N GLY A 82 -5.02 3.60 -13.39
CA GLY A 82 -5.92 3.67 -12.23
C GLY A 82 -5.70 2.56 -11.19
N ILE A 83 -4.61 1.84 -11.25
CA ILE A 83 -4.36 0.70 -10.36
C ILE A 83 -4.16 1.14 -8.90
N ALA A 84 -3.42 2.23 -8.68
CA ALA A 84 -3.26 2.76 -7.32
C ALA A 84 -4.60 3.11 -6.70
N SER A 85 -5.51 3.70 -7.48
CA SER A 85 -6.87 4.02 -7.04
C SER A 85 -7.64 2.76 -6.64
N GLU A 86 -7.53 1.70 -7.43
CA GLU A 86 -8.20 0.44 -7.13
C GLU A 86 -7.71 -0.17 -5.81
N ILE A 87 -6.40 -0.17 -5.60
CA ILE A 87 -5.83 -0.78 -4.40
C ILE A 87 -6.16 0.04 -3.14
N VAL A 88 -6.15 1.38 -3.26
CA VAL A 88 -6.53 2.27 -2.14
C VAL A 88 -7.98 2.04 -1.77
N LYS A 89 -8.89 2.00 -2.75
CA LYS A 89 -10.31 1.75 -2.50
C LYS A 89 -10.53 0.39 -1.83
N ALA A 90 -9.83 -0.62 -2.27
CA ALA A 90 -9.95 -1.96 -1.67
C ALA A 90 -9.53 -1.96 -0.21
N LEU A 91 -8.44 -1.28 0.14
CA LEU A 91 -7.99 -1.19 1.53
C LEU A 91 -8.93 -0.34 2.39
N VAL A 92 -9.49 0.73 1.84
CA VAL A 92 -10.49 1.54 2.56
C VAL A 92 -11.72 0.70 2.90
N ASN A 93 -12.22 -0.06 1.92
CA ASN A 93 -13.37 -0.96 2.17
C ASN A 93 -13.03 -2.01 3.21
N TYR A 94 -11.84 -2.58 3.15
CA TYR A 94 -11.38 -3.55 4.14
C TYR A 94 -11.35 -2.93 5.53
N ALA A 95 -10.78 -1.73 5.66
CA ALA A 95 -10.68 -1.03 6.93
C ALA A 95 -12.07 -0.76 7.53
N GLU A 96 -13.02 -0.33 6.70
CA GLU A 96 -14.40 -0.09 7.15
C GLU A 96 -15.03 -1.37 7.68
N GLN A 97 -14.83 -2.50 7.00
CA GLN A 97 -15.33 -3.79 7.44
C GLN A 97 -14.72 -4.25 8.75
N GLN A 98 -13.50 -3.82 9.04
CA GLN A 98 -12.81 -4.16 10.28
C GLN A 98 -13.11 -3.19 11.42
N GLY A 99 -13.97 -2.20 11.21
CA GLY A 99 -14.33 -1.22 12.23
C GLY A 99 -13.27 -0.17 12.50
N VAL A 100 -12.38 0.07 11.55
CA VAL A 100 -11.35 1.10 11.67
C VAL A 100 -12.01 2.48 11.65
N GLU A 101 -11.62 3.35 12.59
CA GLU A 101 -12.24 4.67 12.76
C GLU A 101 -11.57 5.74 11.91
N SER A 102 -10.28 5.63 11.65
CA SER A 102 -9.54 6.63 10.89
C SER A 102 -8.39 6.00 10.11
N ILE A 103 -8.04 6.60 8.98
CA ILE A 103 -6.94 6.18 8.14
C ILE A 103 -6.08 7.39 7.80
N GLU A 104 -4.79 7.34 8.15
CA GLU A 104 -3.80 8.27 7.64
C GLU A 104 -3.11 7.64 6.43
N ILE A 105 -2.80 8.44 5.42
CA ILE A 105 -2.03 7.94 4.29
C ILE A 105 -0.65 8.60 4.27
N HIS A 106 0.40 7.78 4.24
CA HIS A 106 1.78 8.23 4.14
C HIS A 106 2.26 8.05 2.71
N ALA A 107 2.58 9.14 2.03
CA ALA A 107 2.95 9.11 0.63
C ALA A 107 3.88 10.28 0.30
N HIS A 108 4.43 10.27 -0.91
CA HIS A 108 5.25 11.37 -1.39
C HIS A 108 4.39 12.62 -1.61
N SER A 109 4.99 13.80 -1.41
CA SER A 109 4.25 15.07 -1.47
C SER A 109 3.57 15.31 -2.81
N TYR A 110 4.14 14.82 -3.91
CA TYR A 110 3.53 14.98 -5.24
C TYR A 110 2.22 14.21 -5.40
N LEU A 111 1.93 13.28 -4.50
CA LEU A 111 0.68 12.51 -4.50
C LEU A 111 -0.39 13.12 -3.60
N ARG A 112 -0.11 14.25 -2.94
CA ARG A 112 -0.99 14.85 -1.94
C ARG A 112 -2.41 15.08 -2.46
N ASN A 113 -2.54 15.78 -3.58
CA ASN A 113 -3.85 16.09 -4.15
C ASN A 113 -4.62 14.83 -4.53
N TYR A 114 -3.90 13.82 -5.00
CA TYR A 114 -4.50 12.55 -5.35
C TYR A 114 -5.14 11.89 -4.13
N TYR A 115 -4.40 11.78 -3.02
CA TYR A 115 -4.92 11.09 -1.83
C TYR A 115 -5.94 11.92 -1.06
N GLU A 116 -5.82 13.24 -1.05
CA GLU A 116 -6.79 14.09 -0.38
C GLU A 116 -8.19 13.99 -1.00
N ARG A 117 -8.30 13.61 -2.26
CA ARG A 117 -9.58 13.37 -2.91
C ARG A 117 -10.35 12.19 -2.31
N PHE A 118 -9.67 11.30 -1.61
CA PHE A 118 -10.31 10.18 -0.92
C PHE A 118 -10.68 10.51 0.52
N GLY A 119 -10.45 11.73 0.98
CA GLY A 119 -10.74 12.14 2.35
C GLY A 119 -9.66 11.79 3.35
N PHE A 120 -8.47 11.48 2.90
CA PHE A 120 -7.34 11.15 3.79
C PHE A 120 -6.64 12.39 4.30
N ASN A 121 -6.14 12.29 5.54
CA ASN A 121 -5.15 13.24 6.05
C ASN A 121 -3.80 12.86 5.47
N PHE A 122 -3.19 13.77 4.72
CA PHE A 122 -1.91 13.51 4.06
C PHE A 122 -0.75 13.68 5.03
N VAL A 123 0.13 12.69 5.08
CA VAL A 123 1.40 12.76 5.83
C VAL A 123 2.51 12.49 4.84
N GLN A 124 3.43 13.45 4.69
CA GLN A 124 4.56 13.31 3.79
C GLN A 124 5.61 12.37 4.38
N GLU A 125 6.05 11.42 3.59
CA GLU A 125 7.14 10.53 3.95
C GLU A 125 8.51 11.13 3.60
#